data_e4a6173043ee727e3258817c1dcd2473
#
_entry.id   e4a6173043ee727e3258817c1dcd2473
#
_cell.length_a   1.000
_cell.length_b   1.000
_cell.length_c   1.000
_cell.angle_alpha   90.00
_cell.angle_beta   90.00
_cell.angle_gamma   90.00
#
_symmetry.space_group_name_H-M   'P 1'
#
loop_
_entity.id
_entity.type
_entity.pdbx_description
1 polymer ?
#
loop_
_entity_poly.entity_id
_entity_poly.type
_entity_poly.pdbx_seq_one_letter_code
_entity_poly.pdbx_strand_id
1 'polypeptide(L)'
;MSSSTKEKKYCKWFWDETLGGEFDTWGTSTYFIEVIQVGNDLCATRQIEVYENGNVLFYDDNHFADNYGMLCDKPLSKADLLEFGITRAEFEQIWQTKTPINRLSWLAEAEQYEISN
;
A
#
# COMPACT_ATOMS: atom_id res chain seq x y z
N MET A 1 0.58 6.89 -29.50
CA MET A 1 0.50 6.95 -28.87
C MET A 1 0.62 6.59 -27.85
N SER A 2 0.77 6.99 -27.31
CA SER A 2 1.12 6.59 -26.31
C SER A 2 0.40 5.80 -25.51
N SER A 3 -0.07 4.96 -25.89
CA SER A 3 -0.76 3.95 -25.19
C SER A 3 0.11 3.18 -24.22
N SER A 4 1.36 3.54 -24.13
CA SER A 4 2.26 2.93 -23.18
C SER A 4 1.95 3.32 -21.75
N THR A 5 1.20 4.42 -21.52
CA THR A 5 0.85 4.86 -20.18
C THR A 5 -0.31 4.03 -19.67
N LYS A 6 -0.06 3.26 -18.63
CA LYS A 6 -1.11 2.46 -18.01
C LYS A 6 -1.92 3.32 -17.06
N GLU A 7 -3.24 3.19 -17.16
CA GLU A 7 -4.14 3.90 -16.28
C GLU A 7 -4.07 3.30 -14.88
N LYS A 8 -3.90 4.15 -13.89
CA LYS A 8 -3.89 3.73 -12.49
C LYS A 8 -5.30 3.83 -11.93
N LYS A 9 -5.67 2.86 -11.13
CA LYS A 9 -6.94 2.83 -10.44
C LYS A 9 -6.70 2.62 -8.98
N TYR A 10 -7.69 2.96 -8.16
CA TYR A 10 -7.52 3.01 -6.70
C TYR A 10 -8.73 2.40 -6.02
N CYS A 11 -8.48 1.67 -4.92
CA CYS A 11 -9.56 1.09 -4.13
C CYS A 11 -9.24 1.16 -2.64
N LYS A 12 -10.27 0.95 -1.83
CA LYS A 12 -10.20 1.07 -0.38
C LYS A 12 -10.95 -0.10 0.23
N TRP A 13 -10.29 -0.85 1.12
CA TRP A 13 -10.90 -2.00 1.80
C TRP A 13 -10.75 -1.86 3.29
N PHE A 14 -11.80 -2.21 3.99
CA PHE A 14 -11.76 -2.30 5.45
C PHE A 14 -11.58 -3.77 5.84
N TRP A 15 -10.60 -4.02 6.69
CA TRP A 15 -10.37 -5.34 7.28
C TRP A 15 -10.83 -5.31 8.73
N ASP A 16 -11.82 -6.12 9.07
CA ASP A 16 -12.37 -6.17 10.43
C ASP A 16 -11.63 -7.19 11.32
N GLU A 17 -10.52 -7.72 10.83
CA GLU A 17 -9.67 -8.62 11.60
C GLU A 17 -8.36 -7.93 11.95
N THR A 18 -7.75 -8.34 13.08
CA THR A 18 -6.47 -7.81 13.48
C THR A 18 -5.35 -8.61 12.82
N LEU A 19 -4.10 -8.10 12.87
CA LEU A 19 -2.95 -8.83 12.35
C LEU A 19 -2.60 -10.03 13.20
N GLY A 20 -3.02 -10.05 14.45
CA GLY A 20 -2.70 -11.12 15.38
C GLY A 20 -1.29 -11.01 15.95
N GLY A 21 -0.95 -11.92 16.89
CA GLY A 21 0.37 -11.95 17.49
C GLY A 21 0.74 -10.63 18.15
N GLU A 22 1.97 -10.20 17.95
CA GLU A 22 2.46 -8.96 18.56
C GLU A 22 1.80 -7.70 18.01
N PHE A 23 1.14 -7.79 16.87
CA PHE A 23 0.46 -6.65 16.25
C PHE A 23 -1.04 -6.63 16.52
N ASP A 24 -1.53 -7.54 17.34
CA ASP A 24 -2.97 -7.65 17.62
C ASP A 24 -3.54 -6.35 18.19
N THR A 25 -2.76 -5.64 19.00
CA THR A 25 -3.18 -4.39 19.62
C THR A 25 -3.31 -3.22 18.65
N TRP A 26 -2.86 -3.37 17.41
CA TRP A 26 -3.01 -2.32 16.39
C TRP A 26 -4.47 -2.17 15.97
N GLY A 27 -5.28 -3.21 16.19
CA GLY A 27 -6.70 -3.18 15.85
C GLY A 27 -6.96 -3.52 14.39
N THR A 28 -8.14 -3.13 13.93
CA THR A 28 -8.53 -3.34 12.54
C THR A 28 -7.83 -2.33 11.63
N SER A 29 -7.95 -2.51 10.32
CA SER A 29 -7.24 -1.66 9.38
C SER A 29 -8.08 -1.32 8.15
N THR A 30 -7.70 -0.23 7.49
CA THR A 30 -8.23 0.14 6.18
C THR A 30 -7.07 0.15 5.20
N TYR A 31 -7.22 -0.56 4.10
CA TYR A 31 -6.21 -0.65 3.04
C TYR A 31 -6.61 0.26 1.89
N PHE A 32 -5.65 1.03 1.38
CA PHE A 32 -5.83 1.83 0.18
C PHE A 32 -4.81 1.31 -0.83
N ILE A 33 -5.26 0.88 -1.99
CA ILE A 33 -4.40 0.20 -2.96
C ILE A 33 -4.49 0.88 -4.32
N GLU A 34 -3.31 1.21 -4.88
CA GLU A 34 -3.20 1.67 -6.27
C GLU A 34 -2.89 0.45 -7.12
N VAL A 35 -3.59 0.29 -8.23
CA VAL A 35 -3.37 -0.83 -9.15
C VAL A 35 -3.18 -0.35 -10.57
N ILE A 36 -2.48 -1.16 -11.37
CA ILE A 36 -2.40 -1.00 -12.82
C ILE A 36 -2.88 -2.29 -13.46
N GLN A 37 -3.36 -2.18 -14.69
CA GLN A 37 -3.76 -3.37 -15.44
C GLN A 37 -2.55 -3.94 -16.18
N VAL A 38 -2.30 -5.23 -15.96
CA VAL A 38 -1.24 -5.98 -16.64
C VAL A 38 -1.92 -7.18 -17.28
N GLY A 39 -2.12 -7.13 -18.60
CA GLY A 39 -2.93 -8.15 -19.27
C GLY A 39 -4.37 -8.07 -18.77
N ASN A 40 -4.86 -9.15 -18.20
CA ASN A 40 -6.21 -9.21 -17.64
C ASN A 40 -6.23 -9.00 -16.13
N ASP A 41 -5.06 -8.77 -15.53
CA ASP A 41 -4.94 -8.67 -14.08
C ASP A 41 -4.78 -7.23 -13.62
N LEU A 42 -5.27 -6.93 -12.41
CA LEU A 42 -5.07 -5.65 -11.75
C LEU A 42 -4.05 -5.89 -10.63
N CYS A 43 -2.85 -5.35 -10.81
CA CYS A 43 -1.73 -5.59 -9.90
C CYS A 43 -1.42 -4.37 -9.06
N ALA A 44 -1.21 -4.58 -7.75
CA ALA A 44 -0.92 -3.50 -6.83
C ALA A 44 0.45 -2.89 -7.10
N THR A 45 0.50 -1.55 -7.09
CA THR A 45 1.75 -0.79 -7.25
C THR A 45 2.09 0.02 -6.03
N ARG A 46 1.10 0.45 -5.26
CA ARG A 46 1.30 1.11 -3.97
C ARG A 46 0.18 0.68 -3.04
N GLN A 47 0.49 0.57 -1.75
CA GLN A 47 -0.47 0.12 -0.75
C GLN A 47 -0.27 0.91 0.54
N ILE A 48 -1.37 1.37 1.10
CA ILE A 48 -1.39 2.07 2.38
C ILE A 48 -2.25 1.26 3.33
N GLU A 49 -1.76 0.99 4.53
CA GLU A 49 -2.51 0.31 5.59
C GLU A 49 -2.61 1.26 6.77
N VAL A 50 -3.83 1.61 7.16
CA VAL A 50 -4.09 2.52 8.28
C VAL A 50 -4.78 1.72 9.38
N TYR A 51 -4.17 1.66 10.56
CA TYR A 51 -4.65 0.85 11.69
C TYR A 51 -5.38 1.70 12.71
N GLU A 52 -6.26 1.07 13.49
CA GLU A 52 -7.06 1.76 14.51
C GLU A 52 -6.20 2.54 15.50
N ASN A 53 -5.04 2.00 15.86
CA ASN A 53 -4.15 2.66 16.82
C ASN A 53 -3.39 3.86 16.22
N GLY A 54 -3.61 4.15 14.93
CA GLY A 54 -2.95 5.26 14.26
C GLY A 54 -1.71 4.89 13.47
N ASN A 55 -1.22 3.67 13.58
CA ASN A 55 -0.07 3.24 12.81
C ASN A 55 -0.42 3.14 11.33
N VAL A 56 0.54 3.48 10.48
CA VAL A 56 0.39 3.45 9.02
C VAL A 56 1.56 2.72 8.42
N LEU A 57 1.30 1.87 7.44
CA LEU A 57 2.34 1.17 6.67
C LEU A 57 2.18 1.52 5.20
N PHE A 58 3.30 1.78 4.52
CA PHE A 58 3.33 2.04 3.08
C PHE A 58 4.17 0.97 2.41
N TYR A 59 3.70 0.49 1.26
CA TYR A 59 4.45 -0.44 0.40
C TYR A 59 4.41 0.04 -1.04
N ASP A 60 5.50 -0.18 -1.78
CA ASP A 60 5.58 0.11 -3.20
C ASP A 60 6.65 -0.79 -3.84
N ASP A 61 7.00 -0.53 -5.10
CA ASP A 61 7.98 -1.36 -5.81
C ASP A 61 9.38 -1.30 -5.19
N ASN A 62 9.70 -0.22 -4.49
CA ASN A 62 11.01 -0.05 -3.86
C ASN A 62 11.06 -0.65 -2.45
N HIS A 63 9.89 -0.86 -1.84
CA HIS A 63 9.79 -1.48 -0.52
C HIS A 63 8.51 -2.30 -0.50
N PHE A 64 8.58 -3.49 -1.06
CA PHE A 64 7.39 -4.32 -1.24
C PHE A 64 7.15 -5.31 -0.08
N ALA A 65 8.11 -5.46 0.84
CA ALA A 65 7.92 -6.37 1.98
C ALA A 65 8.87 -5.99 3.13
N ASP A 66 8.42 -6.25 4.35
CA ASP A 66 9.23 -6.03 5.56
C ASP A 66 8.68 -6.89 6.70
N ASN A 67 9.07 -6.58 7.95
CA ASN A 67 8.65 -7.35 9.11
C ASN A 67 7.16 -7.18 9.44
N TYR A 68 6.51 -6.16 8.92
CA TYR A 68 5.09 -5.91 9.19
C TYR A 68 4.17 -6.55 8.17
N GLY A 69 4.61 -6.71 6.94
CA GLY A 69 3.77 -7.25 5.88
C GLY A 69 4.37 -7.04 4.50
N MET A 70 3.51 -6.98 3.50
CA MET A 70 3.97 -6.85 2.12
C MET A 70 2.91 -6.22 1.22
N LEU A 71 3.38 -5.72 0.07
CA LEU A 71 2.52 -5.27 -1.01
C LEU A 71 1.70 -6.47 -1.50
N CYS A 72 0.43 -6.25 -1.79
CA CYS A 72 -0.44 -7.32 -2.29
C CYS A 72 0.14 -7.90 -3.58
N ASP A 73 0.41 -9.21 -3.58
CA ASP A 73 1.00 -9.89 -4.73
C ASP A 73 -0.02 -10.66 -5.55
N LYS A 74 -1.29 -10.63 -5.16
CA LYS A 74 -2.36 -11.30 -5.89
C LYS A 74 -3.15 -10.28 -6.69
N PRO A 75 -3.56 -10.61 -7.93
CA PRO A 75 -4.38 -9.69 -8.71
C PRO A 75 -5.72 -9.41 -8.03
N LEU A 76 -6.19 -8.18 -8.17
CA LEU A 76 -7.50 -7.77 -7.69
C LEU A 76 -8.51 -7.95 -8.80
N SER A 77 -9.77 -8.21 -8.44
CA SER A 77 -10.80 -8.38 -9.45
C SER A 77 -11.36 -7.03 -9.90
N LYS A 78 -11.87 -6.97 -11.12
CA LYS A 78 -12.52 -5.77 -11.62
C LYS A 78 -13.79 -5.47 -10.81
N ALA A 79 -14.49 -6.50 -10.35
CA ALA A 79 -15.68 -6.31 -9.52
C ALA A 79 -15.34 -5.62 -8.20
N ASP A 80 -14.23 -6.01 -7.57
CA ASP A 80 -13.77 -5.36 -6.34
C ASP A 80 -13.46 -3.89 -6.58
N LEU A 81 -12.80 -3.61 -7.70
CA LEU A 81 -12.45 -2.24 -8.04
C LEU A 81 -13.68 -1.38 -8.26
N LEU A 82 -14.73 -1.92 -8.91
CA LEU A 82 -15.97 -1.19 -9.12
C LEU A 82 -16.70 -0.93 -7.81
N GLU A 83 -16.70 -1.91 -6.91
CA GLU A 83 -17.43 -1.78 -5.64
C GLU A 83 -16.70 -0.90 -4.64
N PHE A 84 -15.36 -1.01 -4.59
CA PHE A 84 -14.56 -0.33 -3.57
C PHE A 84 -13.67 0.77 -4.13
N GLY A 85 -13.95 1.24 -5.34
CA GLY A 85 -13.13 2.25 -5.99
C GLY A 85 -13.15 3.60 -5.29
N ILE A 86 -12.00 4.27 -5.30
CA ILE A 86 -11.86 5.63 -4.78
C ILE A 86 -11.15 6.47 -5.85
N THR A 87 -11.06 7.78 -5.62
CA THR A 87 -10.39 8.66 -6.56
C THR A 87 -8.89 8.68 -6.32
N ARG A 88 -8.14 9.05 -7.36
CA ARG A 88 -6.70 9.27 -7.24
C ARG A 88 -6.40 10.33 -6.19
N ALA A 89 -7.18 11.41 -6.18
CA ALA A 89 -6.98 12.50 -5.23
C ALA A 89 -7.08 12.01 -3.79
N GLU A 90 -8.03 11.14 -3.49
CA GLU A 90 -8.20 10.58 -2.15
C GLU A 90 -6.98 9.75 -1.76
N PHE A 91 -6.49 8.90 -2.66
CA PHE A 91 -5.32 8.08 -2.41
C PHE A 91 -4.06 8.93 -2.22
N GLU A 92 -3.83 9.88 -3.12
CA GLU A 92 -2.63 10.72 -3.06
C GLU A 92 -2.61 11.60 -1.82
N GLN A 93 -3.76 12.08 -1.37
CA GLN A 93 -3.83 12.86 -0.15
C GLN A 93 -3.28 12.06 1.03
N ILE A 94 -3.68 10.80 1.14
CA ILE A 94 -3.20 9.94 2.23
C ILE A 94 -1.71 9.66 2.07
N TRP A 95 -1.28 9.33 0.87
CA TRP A 95 0.12 9.02 0.57
C TRP A 95 1.05 10.18 0.92
N GLN A 96 0.60 11.41 0.64
CA GLN A 96 1.41 12.60 0.85
C GLN A 96 1.35 13.15 2.28
N THR A 97 0.29 12.87 3.03
CA THR A 97 0.09 13.48 4.35
C THR A 97 0.35 12.54 5.53
N LYS A 98 0.21 11.22 5.34
CA LYS A 98 0.45 10.27 6.42
C LYS A 98 1.92 9.89 6.48
N THR A 99 2.41 9.63 7.69
CA THR A 99 3.79 9.21 7.90
C THR A 99 3.79 7.74 8.32
N PRO A 100 4.22 6.83 7.45
CA PRO A 100 4.23 5.41 7.80
C PRO A 100 5.39 5.07 8.74
N ILE A 101 5.16 4.15 9.65
CA ILE A 101 6.21 3.74 10.59
C ILE A 101 7.31 2.94 9.90
N ASN A 102 6.97 2.20 8.85
CA ASN A 102 7.95 1.40 8.13
C ASN A 102 8.80 2.22 7.16
N ARG A 103 8.40 3.45 6.84
CA ARG A 103 9.19 4.30 5.97
C ARG A 103 10.47 4.79 6.64
N LEU A 104 10.42 4.99 7.95
CA LEU A 104 11.60 5.37 8.71
C LEU A 104 12.67 4.29 8.63
N SER A 105 12.27 3.03 8.61
CA SER A 105 13.20 1.92 8.43
C SER A 105 13.88 1.95 7.07
N TRP A 106 13.15 2.29 6.03
CA TRP A 106 13.71 2.41 4.68
C TRP A 106 14.82 3.46 4.64
N LEU A 107 14.52 4.61 5.22
CA LEU A 107 15.46 5.72 5.21
C LEU A 107 16.72 5.38 6.00
N ALA A 108 16.57 4.70 7.14
CA ALA A 108 17.70 4.28 7.95
C ALA A 108 18.58 3.28 7.19
N GLU A 109 17.96 2.33 6.51
CA GLU A 109 18.69 1.35 5.71
C GLU A 109 19.43 2.02 4.55
N ALA A 110 18.77 2.96 3.86
CA ALA A 110 19.39 3.69 2.76
C ALA A 110 20.59 4.50 3.23
N GLU A 111 20.47 5.15 4.37
CA GLU A 111 21.56 5.92 4.95
C GLU A 111 22.75 5.03 5.29
N GLN A 112 22.50 3.83 5.80
CA GLN A 112 23.55 2.88 6.12
C GLN A 112 24.31 2.46 4.87
N TYR A 113 23.61 2.23 3.78
CA TYR A 113 24.24 1.87 2.52
C TYR A 113 25.11 2.99 1.98
N GLU A 114 24.63 4.22 2.07
CA GLU A 114 25.39 5.38 1.62
C GLU A 114 26.65 5.59 2.44
N ILE A 115 26.55 5.41 3.75
CA ILE A 115 27.69 5.59 4.65
C ILE A 115 28.75 4.51 4.42
N SER A 116 28.33 3.30 4.10
CA SER A 116 29.26 2.19 3.92
C SER A 116 30.03 2.25 2.61
N ASN A 117 29.67 3.14 1.73
CA ASN A 117 30.39 3.35 0.50
C ASN A 117 31.52 4.37 0.68
#